data_af746b3a84b267c1540e0bdec6f4d997
#
_entry.id   af746b3a84b267c1540e0bdec6f4d997
#
_cell.length_a   1.000
_cell.length_b   1.000
_cell.length_c   1.000
_cell.angle_alpha   90.00
_cell.angle_beta   90.00
_cell.angle_gamma   90.00
#
_symmetry.space_group_name_H-M   'P 1'
#
loop_
_entity.id
_entity.type
_entity.pdbx_description
1 polymer ?
#
loop_
_entity_poly.entity_id
_entity_poly.type
_entity_poly.pdbx_seq_one_letter_code
_entity_poly.pdbx_strand_id
1 'polypeptide(L)'
;NFSLEQAEQINHFLNHTPDEAHYFLLMVQLDRAGTTALKKYFKNQVEDLIKKRTQIQGRLEMSSELTIEDKAKYYSSWLYSAVHMAITIPVKNKQLEFICETLNISSKKLEEILLFLLQTGLIQRGPNGFIAGTTKIHLGNDSFDIIKHHSNWRIEAIKSLETPRS
;
A
#
# COMPACT_ATOMS: atom_id res chain seq x y z
N ASN A 1 6.98 -29.27 20.08
CA ASN A 1 5.53 -28.98 20.27
C ASN A 1 5.38 -28.09 21.49
N PHE A 2 4.86 -26.90 21.33
CA PHE A 2 4.57 -25.99 22.44
C PHE A 2 3.31 -26.41 23.19
N SER A 3 3.29 -26.20 24.52
CA SER A 3 2.03 -26.27 25.26
C SER A 3 1.19 -25.00 24.94
N LEU A 4 -0.11 -25.03 25.27
CA LEU A 4 -0.96 -23.83 25.05
C LEU A 4 -0.52 -22.65 25.94
N GLU A 5 -0.04 -22.95 27.15
CA GLU A 5 0.48 -21.97 28.09
C GLU A 5 1.79 -21.35 27.57
N GLN A 6 2.67 -22.15 26.96
CA GLN A 6 3.88 -21.64 26.32
C GLN A 6 3.55 -20.78 25.08
N ALA A 7 2.57 -21.19 24.30
CA ALA A 7 2.12 -20.42 23.15
C ALA A 7 1.50 -19.08 23.58
N GLU A 8 0.76 -19.05 24.68
CA GLU A 8 0.21 -17.82 25.25
C GLU A 8 1.34 -16.88 25.75
N GLN A 9 2.35 -17.40 26.43
CA GLN A 9 3.53 -16.61 26.82
C GLN A 9 4.28 -16.03 25.62
N ILE A 10 4.39 -16.79 24.53
CA ILE A 10 4.97 -16.31 23.27
C ILE A 10 4.12 -15.18 22.68
N ASN A 11 2.80 -15.31 22.67
CA ASN A 11 1.90 -14.24 22.23
C ASN A 11 2.11 -12.94 23.02
N HIS A 12 2.26 -13.05 24.32
CA HIS A 12 2.52 -11.91 25.20
C HIS A 12 3.90 -11.29 24.92
N PHE A 13 4.93 -12.11 24.77
CA PHE A 13 6.30 -11.67 24.47
C PHE A 13 6.40 -10.91 23.14
N LEU A 14 5.69 -11.41 22.11
CA LEU A 14 5.67 -10.81 20.77
C LEU A 14 4.67 -9.65 20.64
N ASN A 15 3.92 -9.33 21.68
CA ASN A 15 2.85 -8.33 21.68
C ASN A 15 1.84 -8.57 20.54
N HIS A 16 1.44 -9.81 20.31
CA HIS A 16 0.43 -10.14 19.32
C HIS A 16 -0.91 -9.48 19.65
N THR A 17 -1.60 -8.99 18.62
CA THR A 17 -2.99 -8.58 18.74
C THR A 17 -3.87 -9.78 19.09
N PRO A 18 -5.10 -9.57 19.63
CA PRO A 18 -6.01 -10.67 19.95
C PRO A 18 -6.25 -11.64 18.79
N ASP A 19 -6.35 -11.13 17.56
CA ASP A 19 -6.55 -11.92 16.35
C ASP A 19 -5.32 -12.75 15.99
N GLU A 20 -4.12 -12.18 16.10
CA GLU A 20 -2.86 -12.88 15.87
C GLU A 20 -2.61 -13.95 16.94
N ALA A 21 -2.89 -13.63 18.19
CA ALA A 21 -2.80 -14.58 19.30
C ALA A 21 -3.76 -15.76 19.10
N HIS A 22 -5.00 -15.51 18.72
CA HIS A 22 -5.98 -16.55 18.42
C HIS A 22 -5.55 -17.43 17.26
N TYR A 23 -5.07 -16.84 16.17
CA TYR A 23 -4.54 -17.59 15.02
C TYR A 23 -3.37 -18.48 15.42
N PHE A 24 -2.42 -17.95 16.18
CA PHE A 24 -1.25 -18.72 16.64
C PHE A 24 -1.65 -19.89 17.54
N LEU A 25 -2.57 -19.70 18.49
CA LEU A 25 -3.08 -20.76 19.33
C LEU A 25 -3.80 -21.86 18.53
N LEU A 26 -4.57 -21.49 17.50
CA LEU A 26 -5.20 -22.48 16.61
C LEU A 26 -4.17 -23.29 15.82
N MET A 27 -3.08 -22.69 15.37
CA MET A 27 -1.98 -23.39 14.69
C MET A 27 -1.31 -24.40 15.63
N VAL A 28 -1.07 -24.04 16.89
CA VAL A 28 -0.51 -24.95 17.91
C VAL A 28 -1.47 -26.11 18.19
N GLN A 29 -2.79 -25.85 18.28
CA GLN A 29 -3.81 -26.89 18.47
C GLN A 29 -3.90 -27.84 17.27
N LEU A 30 -3.80 -27.30 16.05
CA LEU A 30 -3.77 -28.08 14.81
C LEU A 30 -2.58 -29.04 14.77
N ASP A 31 -1.39 -28.55 15.15
CA ASP A 31 -0.17 -29.37 15.20
C ASP A 31 -0.28 -30.49 16.26
N ARG A 32 -0.91 -30.22 17.39
CA ARG A 32 -1.09 -31.17 18.51
C ARG A 32 -2.25 -32.11 18.35
N ALA A 33 -3.13 -31.90 17.38
CA ALA A 33 -4.32 -32.73 17.19
C ALA A 33 -3.95 -34.20 16.90
N GLY A 34 -4.30 -35.10 17.80
CA GLY A 34 -3.96 -36.51 17.69
C GLY A 34 -4.89 -37.34 16.78
N THR A 35 -6.06 -36.80 16.42
CA THR A 35 -7.03 -37.50 15.56
C THR A 35 -7.27 -36.75 14.25
N THR A 36 -7.57 -37.48 13.17
CA THR A 36 -7.89 -36.90 11.87
C THR A 36 -9.10 -35.94 11.92
N ALA A 37 -10.10 -36.28 12.72
CA ALA A 37 -11.29 -35.48 12.91
C ALA A 37 -10.95 -34.13 13.56
N LEU A 38 -10.12 -34.14 14.59
CA LEU A 38 -9.69 -32.96 15.32
C LEU A 38 -8.77 -32.07 14.44
N LYS A 39 -7.88 -32.71 13.68
CA LYS A 39 -7.05 -31.97 12.67
C LYS A 39 -7.92 -31.27 11.65
N LYS A 40 -8.92 -31.96 11.11
CA LYS A 40 -9.86 -31.35 10.15
C LYS A 40 -10.62 -30.17 10.76
N TYR A 41 -11.07 -30.32 12.02
CA TYR A 41 -11.76 -29.23 12.72
C TYR A 41 -10.90 -27.97 12.86
N PHE A 42 -9.67 -28.10 13.39
CA PHE A 42 -8.79 -26.94 13.54
C PHE A 42 -8.32 -26.36 12.20
N LYS A 43 -8.11 -27.19 11.19
CA LYS A 43 -7.78 -26.73 9.84
C LYS A 43 -8.89 -25.86 9.27
N ASN A 44 -10.15 -26.27 9.40
CA ASN A 44 -11.30 -25.45 8.96
C ASN A 44 -11.36 -24.12 9.72
N GLN A 45 -11.10 -24.10 11.03
CA GLN A 45 -11.08 -22.88 11.81
C GLN A 45 -9.98 -21.90 11.33
N VAL A 46 -8.79 -22.40 11.04
CA VAL A 46 -7.68 -21.61 10.47
C VAL A 46 -8.05 -21.06 9.10
N GLU A 47 -8.61 -21.89 8.22
CA GLU A 47 -9.05 -21.47 6.88
C GLU A 47 -10.15 -20.41 6.94
N ASP A 48 -11.10 -20.52 7.87
CA ASP A 48 -12.16 -19.53 8.06
C ASP A 48 -11.62 -18.17 8.55
N LEU A 49 -10.63 -18.20 9.46
CA LEU A 49 -9.95 -16.96 9.88
C LEU A 49 -9.21 -16.29 8.72
N ILE A 50 -8.48 -17.06 7.92
CA ILE A 50 -7.77 -16.57 6.74
C ILE A 50 -8.78 -15.97 5.76
N LYS A 51 -9.88 -16.67 5.46
CA LYS A 51 -10.93 -16.18 4.56
C LYS A 51 -11.56 -14.87 5.07
N LYS A 52 -11.90 -14.79 6.37
CA LYS A 52 -12.45 -13.58 6.96
C LYS A 52 -11.49 -12.40 6.83
N ARG A 53 -10.19 -12.61 7.12
CA ARG A 53 -9.17 -11.57 6.99
C ARG A 53 -9.01 -11.12 5.53
N THR A 54 -8.95 -12.06 4.60
CA THR A 54 -8.84 -11.76 3.17
C THR A 54 -10.10 -11.05 2.64
N GLN A 55 -11.29 -11.42 3.12
CA GLN A 55 -12.54 -10.74 2.77
C GLN A 55 -12.63 -9.33 3.33
N ILE A 56 -12.14 -9.10 4.56
CA ILE A 56 -12.08 -7.76 5.16
C ILE A 56 -11.05 -6.89 4.40
N GLN A 57 -9.89 -7.45 4.10
CA GLN A 57 -8.90 -6.77 3.25
C GLN A 57 -9.48 -6.48 1.85
N GLY A 58 -10.13 -7.45 1.20
CA GLY A 58 -10.75 -7.26 -0.09
C GLY A 58 -11.91 -6.24 -0.07
N ARG A 59 -12.69 -6.15 1.02
CA ARG A 59 -13.71 -5.09 1.19
C ARG A 59 -13.11 -3.72 1.45
N LEU A 60 -12.02 -3.63 2.20
CA LEU A 60 -11.27 -2.39 2.38
C LEU A 60 -10.55 -1.98 1.08
N GLU A 61 -10.12 -2.95 0.28
CA GLU A 61 -9.50 -2.72 -1.02
C GLU A 61 -10.53 -2.36 -2.10
N MET A 62 -11.73 -2.97 -2.10
CA MET A 62 -12.81 -2.64 -3.05
C MET A 62 -13.38 -1.23 -2.87
N SER A 63 -13.22 -0.58 -1.71
CA SER A 63 -13.70 0.79 -1.49
C SER A 63 -12.78 1.87 -2.06
N SER A 64 -11.63 1.51 -2.68
CA SER A 64 -10.61 2.48 -3.07
C SER A 64 -9.64 2.03 -4.17
N GLU A 65 -10.11 1.29 -5.19
CA GLU A 65 -9.31 1.10 -6.39
C GLU A 65 -9.58 2.21 -7.42
N LEU A 66 -8.49 2.65 -8.07
CA LEU A 66 -8.59 3.56 -9.21
C LEU A 66 -9.35 2.93 -10.36
N THR A 67 -10.16 3.72 -11.05
CA THR A 67 -10.78 3.32 -12.31
C THR A 67 -9.69 3.05 -13.38
N ILE A 68 -10.04 2.36 -14.45
CA ILE A 68 -9.13 2.13 -15.57
C ILE A 68 -8.65 3.47 -16.16
N GLU A 69 -9.54 4.45 -16.26
CA GLU A 69 -9.24 5.79 -16.78
C GLU A 69 -8.29 6.55 -15.87
N ASP A 70 -8.50 6.46 -14.54
CA ASP A 70 -7.62 7.09 -13.56
C ASP A 70 -6.23 6.43 -13.55
N LYS A 71 -6.15 5.09 -13.65
CA LYS A 71 -4.88 4.38 -13.83
C LYS A 71 -4.16 4.85 -15.09
N ALA A 72 -4.85 4.89 -16.22
CA ALA A 72 -4.28 5.38 -17.48
C ALA A 72 -3.76 6.82 -17.38
N LYS A 73 -4.49 7.72 -16.69
CA LYS A 73 -4.07 9.09 -16.42
C LYS A 73 -2.87 9.15 -15.47
N TYR A 74 -2.89 8.43 -14.37
CA TYR A 74 -1.80 8.38 -13.39
C TYR A 74 -0.49 7.92 -14.02
N TYR A 75 -0.53 6.91 -14.89
CA TYR A 75 0.64 6.37 -15.58
C TYR A 75 0.96 7.05 -16.91
N SER A 76 0.18 8.06 -17.32
CA SER A 76 0.45 8.83 -18.55
C SER A 76 1.75 9.63 -18.48
N SER A 77 2.17 10.03 -17.27
CA SER A 77 3.40 10.79 -17.03
C SER A 77 4.02 10.38 -15.69
N TRP A 78 5.34 10.41 -15.62
CA TRP A 78 6.09 10.17 -14.39
C TRP A 78 5.78 11.22 -13.31
N LEU A 79 5.34 12.42 -13.69
CA LEU A 79 5.04 13.52 -12.77
C LEU A 79 3.95 13.18 -11.74
N TYR A 80 2.91 12.43 -12.12
CA TYR A 80 1.85 12.04 -11.17
C TYR A 80 2.41 11.20 -10.02
N SER A 81 3.21 10.20 -10.33
CA SER A 81 3.85 9.37 -9.30
C SER A 81 4.92 10.13 -8.51
N ALA A 82 5.71 10.99 -9.16
CA ALA A 82 6.73 11.79 -8.49
C ALA A 82 6.11 12.78 -7.48
N VAL A 83 5.07 13.51 -7.87
CA VAL A 83 4.34 14.43 -6.97
C VAL A 83 3.65 13.64 -5.85
N HIS A 84 3.00 12.52 -6.17
CA HIS A 84 2.38 11.65 -5.17
C HIS A 84 3.39 11.19 -4.11
N MET A 85 4.54 10.67 -4.52
CA MET A 85 5.61 10.27 -3.60
C MET A 85 6.16 11.45 -2.81
N ALA A 86 6.47 12.57 -3.47
CA ALA A 86 7.02 13.74 -2.80
C ALA A 86 6.10 14.29 -1.71
N ILE A 87 4.78 14.17 -1.89
CA ILE A 87 3.78 14.65 -0.91
C ILE A 87 3.56 13.66 0.22
N THR A 88 3.62 12.36 -0.04
CA THR A 88 3.33 11.33 0.97
C THR A 88 4.52 10.98 1.85
N ILE A 89 5.75 11.28 1.43
CA ILE A 89 6.93 11.12 2.29
C ILE A 89 6.89 12.14 3.43
N PRO A 90 6.98 11.72 4.70
CA PRO A 90 6.96 12.63 5.84
C PRO A 90 8.28 13.41 5.97
N VAL A 91 8.36 14.57 5.34
CA VAL A 91 9.48 15.52 5.48
C VAL A 91 8.97 16.77 6.18
N LYS A 92 9.73 17.28 7.16
CA LYS A 92 9.41 18.56 7.80
C LYS A 92 9.54 19.70 6.76
N ASN A 93 8.56 20.60 6.73
CA ASN A 93 8.52 21.79 5.86
C ASN A 93 8.46 21.53 4.36
N LYS A 94 7.45 20.75 3.90
CA LYS A 94 7.14 20.65 2.48
C LYS A 94 6.48 21.93 1.99
N GLN A 95 7.26 22.81 1.39
CA GLN A 95 6.71 23.91 0.61
C GLN A 95 6.40 23.39 -0.79
N LEU A 96 5.21 23.70 -1.32
CA LEU A 96 4.81 23.30 -2.68
C LEU A 96 5.76 23.89 -3.74
N GLU A 97 6.35 25.06 -3.43
CA GLU A 97 7.39 25.69 -4.22
C GLU A 97 8.61 24.77 -4.40
N PHE A 98 9.07 24.13 -3.34
CA PHE A 98 10.18 23.17 -3.41
C PHE A 98 9.89 21.99 -4.36
N ILE A 99 8.64 21.52 -4.39
CA ILE A 99 8.24 20.45 -5.34
C ILE A 99 8.28 20.98 -6.78
N CYS A 100 7.80 22.21 -7.01
CA CYS A 100 7.87 22.86 -8.33
C CYS A 100 9.32 22.99 -8.82
N GLU A 101 10.23 23.46 -7.97
CA GLU A 101 11.65 23.63 -8.28
C GLU A 101 12.32 22.27 -8.52
N THR A 102 12.11 21.29 -7.61
CA THR A 102 12.75 19.98 -7.71
C THR A 102 12.32 19.19 -8.94
N LEU A 103 11.03 19.26 -9.30
CA LEU A 103 10.48 18.56 -10.47
C LEU A 103 10.48 19.39 -11.74
N ASN A 104 10.94 20.63 -11.66
CA ASN A 104 10.94 21.62 -12.76
C ASN A 104 9.57 21.74 -13.44
N ILE A 105 8.53 21.96 -12.63
CA ILE A 105 7.14 22.11 -13.10
C ILE A 105 6.54 23.43 -12.63
N SER A 106 5.61 23.96 -13.42
CA SER A 106 4.87 25.18 -13.04
C SER A 106 3.90 24.89 -11.88
N SER A 107 3.61 25.92 -11.08
CA SER A 107 2.60 25.83 -10.01
C SER A 107 1.23 25.39 -10.55
N LYS A 108 0.85 25.83 -11.75
CA LYS A 108 -0.38 25.41 -12.42
C LYS A 108 -0.40 23.89 -12.70
N LYS A 109 0.74 23.33 -13.13
CA LYS A 109 0.86 21.88 -13.38
C LYS A 109 0.82 21.09 -12.08
N LEU A 110 1.47 21.60 -11.03
CA LEU A 110 1.40 20.99 -9.70
C LEU A 110 -0.06 20.96 -9.19
N GLU A 111 -0.78 22.08 -9.31
CA GLU A 111 -2.19 22.17 -8.89
C GLU A 111 -3.08 21.18 -9.65
N GLU A 112 -2.93 21.04 -10.96
CA GLU A 112 -3.64 20.03 -11.77
C GLU A 112 -3.42 18.61 -11.23
N ILE A 113 -2.16 18.26 -10.92
CA ILE A 113 -1.80 16.93 -10.39
C ILE A 113 -2.39 16.73 -9.00
N LEU A 114 -2.29 17.74 -8.12
CA LEU A 114 -2.85 17.69 -6.78
C LEU A 114 -4.37 17.49 -6.77
N LEU A 115 -5.08 18.19 -7.63
CA LEU A 115 -6.52 18.03 -7.79
C LEU A 115 -6.87 16.61 -8.21
N PHE A 116 -6.15 16.07 -9.19
CA PHE A 116 -6.35 14.67 -9.61
C PHE A 116 -6.09 13.68 -8.46
N LEU A 117 -4.98 13.81 -7.74
CA LEU A 117 -4.63 12.93 -6.62
C LEU A 117 -5.66 13.01 -5.47
N LEU A 118 -6.23 14.21 -5.21
CA LEU A 118 -7.31 14.41 -4.23
C LEU A 118 -8.61 13.76 -4.69
N GLN A 119 -9.01 13.98 -5.95
CA GLN A 119 -10.25 13.44 -6.52
C GLN A 119 -10.25 11.91 -6.54
N THR A 120 -9.10 11.32 -6.81
CA THR A 120 -8.92 9.86 -6.81
C THR A 120 -8.70 9.26 -5.42
N GLY A 121 -8.60 10.08 -4.38
CA GLY A 121 -8.34 9.63 -3.01
C GLY A 121 -6.94 9.06 -2.78
N LEU A 122 -6.00 9.29 -3.70
CA LEU A 122 -4.59 8.91 -3.54
C LEU A 122 -3.88 9.75 -2.49
N ILE A 123 -4.30 11.00 -2.34
CA ILE A 123 -3.90 11.88 -1.24
C ILE A 123 -5.15 12.46 -0.57
N GLN A 124 -4.99 12.94 0.65
CA GLN A 124 -6.03 13.66 1.39
C GLN A 124 -5.42 14.84 2.14
N ARG A 125 -6.27 15.81 2.52
CA ARG A 125 -5.83 16.95 3.32
C ARG A 125 -5.61 16.50 4.75
N GLY A 126 -4.43 16.78 5.28
CA GLY A 126 -4.06 16.57 6.68
C GLY A 126 -3.87 17.90 7.43
N PRO A 127 -3.59 17.84 8.74
CA PRO A 127 -3.42 19.04 9.58
C PRO A 127 -2.29 19.97 9.10
N ASN A 128 -1.23 19.42 8.53
CA ASN A 128 -0.03 20.15 8.11
C ASN A 128 0.22 20.04 6.59
N GLY A 129 -0.84 19.93 5.77
CA GLY A 129 -0.71 19.80 4.32
C GLY A 129 -1.40 18.57 3.77
N PHE A 130 -0.74 17.82 2.91
CA PHE A 130 -1.26 16.61 2.31
C PHE A 130 -0.64 15.36 2.94
N ILE A 131 -1.43 14.30 3.07
CA ILE A 131 -1.00 12.99 3.55
C ILE A 131 -1.47 11.91 2.56
N ALA A 132 -0.94 10.70 2.68
CA ALA A 132 -1.37 9.57 1.88
C ALA A 132 -2.88 9.34 2.06
N GLY A 133 -3.57 9.09 0.98
CA GLY A 133 -4.99 8.76 0.96
C GLY A 133 -5.25 7.29 1.25
N THR A 134 -6.51 6.91 1.16
CA THR A 134 -6.96 5.52 1.39
C THR A 134 -6.95 4.67 0.12
N THR A 135 -6.95 5.33 -1.05
CA THR A 135 -6.92 4.64 -2.35
C THR A 135 -5.54 4.05 -2.60
N LYS A 136 -5.50 2.76 -2.89
CA LYS A 136 -4.28 2.05 -3.23
C LYS A 136 -4.16 1.91 -4.75
N ILE A 137 -2.93 2.06 -5.24
CA ILE A 137 -2.62 1.76 -6.62
C ILE A 137 -2.13 0.32 -6.67
N HIS A 138 -2.93 -0.56 -7.27
CA HIS A 138 -2.50 -1.93 -7.56
C HIS A 138 -2.34 -2.10 -9.06
N LEU A 139 -1.15 -2.51 -9.48
CA LEU A 139 -0.85 -2.92 -10.86
C LEU A 139 -0.70 -4.43 -10.88
N GLY A 140 -1.54 -5.11 -11.63
CA GLY A 140 -1.31 -6.52 -11.95
C GLY A 140 -0.01 -6.67 -12.75
N ASN A 141 0.72 -7.76 -12.54
CA ASN A 141 2.02 -8.00 -13.20
C ASN A 141 1.97 -7.94 -14.73
N ASP A 142 0.81 -8.14 -15.33
CA ASP A 142 0.60 -8.16 -16.79
C ASP A 142 -0.02 -6.85 -17.32
N SER A 143 -0.08 -5.80 -16.49
CA SER A 143 -0.66 -4.52 -16.89
C SER A 143 0.26 -3.77 -17.85
N PHE A 144 -0.30 -3.31 -18.98
CA PHE A 144 0.38 -2.42 -19.92
C PHE A 144 0.87 -1.12 -19.23
N ASP A 145 0.19 -0.68 -18.20
CA ASP A 145 0.54 0.50 -17.42
C ASP A 145 1.87 0.36 -16.67
N ILE A 146 2.29 -0.86 -16.29
CA ILE A 146 3.62 -1.13 -15.70
C ILE A 146 4.72 -0.79 -16.70
N ILE A 147 4.58 -1.24 -17.94
CA ILE A 147 5.58 -0.98 -19.00
C ILE A 147 5.68 0.53 -19.23
N LYS A 148 4.53 1.20 -19.32
CA LYS A 148 4.45 2.66 -19.53
C LYS A 148 5.09 3.43 -18.36
N HIS A 149 4.79 3.02 -17.12
CA HIS A 149 5.38 3.60 -15.93
C HIS A 149 6.91 3.50 -15.93
N HIS A 150 7.45 2.30 -16.13
CA HIS A 150 8.90 2.10 -16.18
C HIS A 150 9.56 2.83 -17.33
N SER A 151 8.90 2.91 -18.50
CA SER A 151 9.43 3.63 -19.65
C SER A 151 9.51 5.12 -19.39
N ASN A 152 8.46 5.71 -18.80
CA ASN A 152 8.44 7.12 -18.43
C ASN A 152 9.58 7.49 -17.46
N TRP A 153 9.81 6.68 -16.42
CA TRP A 153 10.89 6.90 -15.46
C TRP A 153 12.28 6.72 -16.09
N ARG A 154 12.46 5.75 -16.96
CA ARG A 154 13.75 5.55 -17.67
C ARG A 154 14.07 6.71 -18.60
N ILE A 155 13.08 7.21 -19.34
CA ILE A 155 13.25 8.38 -20.21
C ILE A 155 13.66 9.60 -19.39
N GLU A 156 13.00 9.82 -18.25
CA GLU A 156 13.32 10.96 -17.40
C GLU A 156 14.70 10.84 -16.73
N ALA A 157 15.09 9.63 -16.33
CA ALA A 157 16.43 9.37 -15.83
C ALA A 157 17.52 9.67 -16.89
N ILE A 158 17.29 9.32 -18.15
CA ILE A 158 18.21 9.62 -19.25
C ILE A 158 18.32 11.14 -19.42
N LYS A 159 17.20 11.87 -19.48
CA LYS A 159 17.19 13.34 -19.59
C LYS A 159 17.93 14.02 -18.43
N SER A 160 17.80 13.47 -17.22
CA SER A 160 18.49 14.04 -16.04
C SER A 160 20.01 13.93 -16.10
N LEU A 161 20.55 12.99 -16.88
CA LEU A 161 21.99 12.86 -17.12
C LEU A 161 22.52 13.88 -18.14
N GLU A 162 21.65 14.35 -19.02
CA GLU A 162 22.01 15.35 -20.04
C GLU A 162 21.97 16.80 -19.50
N THR A 163 21.31 17.00 -18.36
CA THR A 163 21.18 18.33 -17.74
C THR A 163 22.17 18.42 -16.58
N PRO A 164 23.28 19.19 -16.69
CA PRO A 164 24.21 19.39 -15.57
C PRO A 164 23.45 20.01 -14.38
N ARG A 165 23.55 19.40 -13.22
CA ARG A 165 23.09 20.04 -11.97
C ARG A 165 24.05 21.20 -11.67
N SER A 166 23.55 22.42 -11.83
CA SER A 166 24.21 23.64 -11.37
C SER A 166 24.24 23.68 -9.83
#